data_a904e342a0c4617e996b5a81072b3ab7
#
_entry.id   a904e342a0c4617e996b5a81072b3ab7
#
_cell.length_a   1.000
_cell.length_b   1.000
_cell.length_c   1.000
_cell.angle_alpha   90.00
_cell.angle_beta   90.00
_cell.angle_gamma   90.00
#
_symmetry.space_group_name_H-M   'P 1'
#
loop_
_entity.id
_entity.type
_entity.pdbx_description
1 polymer ?
#
loop_
_entity_poly.entity_id
_entity_poly.type
_entity_poly.pdbx_seq_one_letter_code
_entity_poly.pdbx_strand_id
1 'polypeptide(L)'
;MNDPLFSRLHVIALTSALAVACVFAAFPGLDLAISGLFTNGQGRFALAGSSLAIAVNDVLRIGLNAFFIAICVIVLIGRGLRLTARSGADNWRFLAGVFLMGPGLIVNGLLKSWVGRARPVQITEFGGEKLFTPMLQISDQCARNCSFSSGEVAMVSTFVFAMLVLAWPHLGRRGKPVAAVSGVLLICLSVLLRVGLGRHFMSDALSSVAISALVVLAAYRVFDLAQARMQLTPGALIDDCRTLIAIATGRAARAPSRTPILPEESSPQILSESATVEQH
;
A
#
# COMPACT_ATOMS: atom_id res chain seq x y z
N MET A 1 -2.92 19.89 9.39
CA MET A 1 -4.35 19.79 9.77
C MET A 1 -4.63 18.40 10.35
N ASN A 2 -5.06 18.30 11.60
CA ASN A 2 -5.35 17.01 12.22
C ASN A 2 -6.74 16.56 11.79
N ASP A 3 -6.82 15.70 10.77
CA ASP A 3 -8.05 15.02 10.42
C ASP A 3 -8.41 14.04 11.57
N PRO A 4 -9.51 14.27 12.32
CA PRO A 4 -9.84 13.46 13.49
C PRO A 4 -10.13 12.00 13.13
N LEU A 5 -10.59 11.73 11.90
CA LEU A 5 -10.78 10.37 11.41
C LEU A 5 -9.44 9.64 11.30
N PHE A 6 -8.42 10.27 10.69
CA PHE A 6 -7.10 9.65 10.56
C PHE A 6 -6.42 9.43 11.90
N SER A 7 -6.61 10.34 12.88
CA SER A 7 -6.11 10.13 14.25
C SER A 7 -6.76 8.92 14.91
N ARG A 8 -8.06 8.73 14.75
CA ARG A 8 -8.78 7.53 15.26
C ARG A 8 -8.29 6.26 14.56
N LEU A 9 -8.10 6.29 13.25
CA LEU A 9 -7.58 5.13 12.50
C LEU A 9 -6.18 4.73 12.95
N HIS A 10 -5.30 5.70 13.28
CA HIS A 10 -3.98 5.40 13.85
C HIS A 10 -4.10 4.69 15.20
N VAL A 11 -4.97 5.18 16.09
CA VAL A 11 -5.18 4.54 17.40
C VAL A 11 -5.71 3.12 17.18
N ILE A 12 -6.71 2.92 16.33
CA ILE A 12 -7.24 1.59 15.99
C ILE A 12 -6.14 0.68 15.44
N ALA A 13 -5.33 1.15 14.51
CA ALA A 13 -4.25 0.34 13.93
C ALA A 13 -3.20 -0.04 14.98
N LEU A 14 -2.79 0.89 15.84
CA LEU A 14 -1.84 0.63 16.93
C LEU A 14 -2.40 -0.33 17.97
N THR A 15 -3.64 -0.13 18.43
CA THR A 15 -4.27 -1.01 19.42
C THR A 15 -4.50 -2.40 18.85
N SER A 16 -4.86 -2.52 17.55
CA SER A 16 -4.99 -3.82 16.88
C SER A 16 -3.64 -4.52 16.75
N ALA A 17 -2.57 -3.80 16.39
CA ALA A 17 -1.21 -4.35 16.32
C ALA A 17 -0.75 -4.86 17.68
N LEU A 18 -0.96 -4.08 18.74
CA LEU A 18 -0.65 -4.46 20.12
C LEU A 18 -1.47 -5.66 20.57
N ALA A 19 -2.78 -5.68 20.29
CA ALA A 19 -3.65 -6.80 20.63
C ALA A 19 -3.19 -8.10 19.96
N VAL A 20 -2.84 -8.08 18.65
CA VAL A 20 -2.28 -9.23 17.96
C VAL A 20 -0.99 -9.69 18.64
N ALA A 21 -0.07 -8.78 18.91
CA ALA A 21 1.19 -9.10 19.58
C ALA A 21 0.97 -9.71 20.95
N CYS A 22 0.12 -9.12 21.79
CA CYS A 22 -0.19 -9.63 23.13
C CYS A 22 -0.87 -11.01 23.10
N VAL A 23 -1.86 -11.21 22.24
CA VAL A 23 -2.60 -12.48 22.15
C VAL A 23 -1.67 -13.62 21.73
N PHE A 24 -0.90 -13.46 20.66
CA PHE A 24 -0.02 -14.53 20.16
C PHE A 24 1.26 -14.69 20.99
N ALA A 25 1.69 -13.69 21.76
CA ALA A 25 2.75 -13.84 22.74
C ALA A 25 2.25 -14.60 23.98
N ALA A 26 1.04 -14.30 24.46
CA ALA A 26 0.46 -14.97 25.62
C ALA A 26 0.00 -16.42 25.31
N PHE A 27 -0.48 -16.65 24.10
CA PHE A 27 -1.01 -17.94 23.66
C PHE A 27 -0.35 -18.44 22.36
N PRO A 28 0.95 -18.78 22.38
CA PRO A 28 1.68 -19.17 21.16
C PRO A 28 1.08 -20.42 20.49
N GLY A 29 0.44 -21.30 21.24
CA GLY A 29 -0.27 -22.48 20.73
C GLY A 29 -1.41 -22.15 19.75
N LEU A 30 -1.93 -20.90 19.72
CA LEU A 30 -2.95 -20.49 18.76
C LEU A 30 -2.43 -20.59 17.31
N ASP A 31 -1.18 -20.28 17.05
CA ASP A 31 -0.60 -20.42 15.73
C ASP A 31 -0.58 -21.87 15.25
N LEU A 32 -0.25 -22.80 16.16
CA LEU A 32 -0.27 -24.24 15.88
C LEU A 32 -1.72 -24.74 15.68
N ALA A 33 -2.62 -24.37 16.59
CA ALA A 33 -4.02 -24.77 16.53
C ALA A 33 -4.69 -24.29 15.23
N ILE A 34 -4.51 -23.02 14.85
CA ILE A 34 -5.08 -22.47 13.63
C ILE A 34 -4.45 -23.11 12.39
N SER A 35 -3.13 -23.29 12.37
CA SER A 35 -2.44 -23.95 11.25
C SER A 35 -2.90 -25.40 11.09
N GLY A 36 -3.14 -26.10 12.21
CA GLY A 36 -3.65 -27.46 12.26
C GLY A 36 -5.02 -27.64 11.59
N LEU A 37 -5.89 -26.61 11.60
CA LEU A 37 -7.18 -26.66 10.90
C LEU A 37 -7.04 -26.82 9.38
N PHE A 38 -5.91 -26.48 8.81
CA PHE A 38 -5.63 -26.57 7.38
C PHE A 38 -4.83 -27.81 6.98
N THR A 39 -4.51 -28.69 7.94
CA THR A 39 -3.79 -29.93 7.68
C THR A 39 -4.74 -31.11 7.52
N ASN A 40 -4.34 -32.10 6.72
CA ASN A 40 -5.00 -33.39 6.68
C ASN A 40 -4.52 -34.27 7.86
N GLY A 41 -5.15 -35.47 8.03
CA GLY A 41 -4.77 -36.39 9.09
C GLY A 41 -3.32 -36.91 9.07
N GLN A 42 -2.53 -36.54 8.06
CA GLN A 42 -1.11 -36.84 7.93
C GLN A 42 -0.20 -35.61 8.19
N GLY A 43 -0.73 -34.54 8.72
CA GLY A 43 0.02 -33.27 8.97
C GLY A 43 0.33 -32.45 7.72
N ARG A 44 -0.16 -32.83 6.54
CA ARG A 44 0.09 -32.10 5.31
C ARG A 44 -0.96 -31.02 5.08
N PHE A 45 -0.55 -29.83 4.68
CA PHE A 45 -1.43 -28.71 4.36
C PHE A 45 -2.28 -29.03 3.11
N ALA A 46 -3.60 -29.08 3.27
CA ALA A 46 -4.53 -29.48 2.22
C ALA A 46 -4.48 -28.55 0.99
N LEU A 47 -4.34 -27.23 1.20
CA LEU A 47 -4.26 -26.27 0.09
C LEU A 47 -2.92 -26.33 -0.66
N ALA A 48 -1.86 -26.90 -0.07
CA ALA A 48 -0.56 -27.04 -0.74
C ALA A 48 -0.62 -27.95 -1.96
N GLY A 49 -1.58 -28.89 -2.02
CA GLY A 49 -1.86 -29.74 -3.18
C GLY A 49 -2.89 -29.15 -4.17
N SER A 50 -3.51 -28.01 -3.86
CA SER A 50 -4.54 -27.41 -4.71
C SER A 50 -3.93 -26.51 -5.79
N SER A 51 -4.01 -26.91 -7.05
CA SER A 51 -3.58 -26.12 -8.20
C SER A 51 -4.30 -24.75 -8.27
N LEU A 52 -5.59 -24.71 -7.91
CA LEU A 52 -6.36 -23.46 -7.87
C LEU A 52 -5.84 -22.52 -6.78
N ALA A 53 -5.61 -23.01 -5.55
CA ALA A 53 -5.08 -22.19 -4.47
C ALA A 53 -3.70 -21.61 -4.80
N ILE A 54 -2.83 -22.42 -5.41
CA ILE A 54 -1.51 -22.00 -5.87
C ILE A 54 -1.65 -20.96 -6.97
N ALA A 55 -2.49 -21.20 -7.99
CA ALA A 55 -2.69 -20.24 -9.09
C ALA A 55 -3.23 -18.90 -8.60
N VAL A 56 -4.25 -18.89 -7.73
CA VAL A 56 -4.78 -17.63 -7.15
C VAL A 56 -3.71 -16.88 -6.36
N ASN A 57 -2.94 -17.60 -5.53
CA ASN A 57 -1.83 -17.00 -4.79
C ASN A 57 -0.78 -16.38 -5.75
N ASP A 58 -0.43 -17.09 -6.82
CA ASP A 58 0.57 -16.62 -7.78
C ASP A 58 0.07 -15.43 -8.60
N VAL A 59 -1.19 -15.41 -9.01
CA VAL A 59 -1.81 -14.25 -9.68
C VAL A 59 -1.76 -13.01 -8.78
N LEU A 60 -2.13 -13.13 -7.52
CA LEU A 60 -2.03 -12.02 -6.56
C LEU A 60 -0.58 -11.56 -6.40
N ARG A 61 0.35 -12.47 -6.20
CA ARG A 61 1.77 -12.18 -6.00
C ARG A 61 2.39 -11.51 -7.22
N ILE A 62 2.20 -12.09 -8.41
CA ILE A 62 2.78 -11.57 -9.67
C ILE A 62 2.12 -10.24 -10.03
N GLY A 63 0.79 -10.15 -9.96
CA GLY A 63 0.04 -8.95 -10.28
C GLY A 63 0.42 -7.75 -9.40
N LEU A 64 0.52 -7.94 -8.08
CA LEU A 64 0.89 -6.85 -7.18
C LEU A 64 2.37 -6.45 -7.30
N ASN A 65 3.28 -7.40 -7.57
CA ASN A 65 4.68 -7.06 -7.86
C ASN A 65 4.79 -6.27 -9.17
N ALA A 66 4.09 -6.67 -10.23
CA ALA A 66 4.05 -5.94 -11.49
C ALA A 66 3.46 -4.54 -11.31
N PHE A 67 2.38 -4.41 -10.53
CA PHE A 67 1.78 -3.13 -10.17
C PHE A 67 2.79 -2.22 -9.44
N PHE A 68 3.51 -2.74 -8.44
CA PHE A 68 4.53 -1.98 -7.73
C PHE A 68 5.68 -1.54 -8.65
N ILE A 69 6.18 -2.44 -9.50
CA ILE A 69 7.23 -2.10 -10.48
C ILE A 69 6.74 -1.00 -11.41
N ALA A 70 5.51 -1.10 -11.92
CA ALA A 70 4.93 -0.07 -12.78
C ALA A 70 4.88 1.31 -12.10
N ILE A 71 4.47 1.37 -10.83
CA ILE A 71 4.48 2.61 -10.04
C ILE A 71 5.90 3.17 -9.90
N CYS A 72 6.89 2.34 -9.57
CA CYS A 72 8.28 2.78 -9.46
C CYS A 72 8.79 3.35 -10.80
N VAL A 73 8.49 2.70 -11.91
CA VAL A 73 8.85 3.17 -13.26
C VAL A 73 8.19 4.53 -13.55
N ILE A 74 6.89 4.69 -13.26
CA ILE A 74 6.16 5.96 -13.45
C ILE A 74 6.82 7.09 -12.62
N VAL A 75 7.15 6.83 -11.36
CA VAL A 75 7.80 7.82 -10.49
C VAL A 75 9.19 8.19 -10.99
N LEU A 76 9.99 7.22 -11.41
CA LEU A 76 11.34 7.44 -11.94
C LEU A 76 11.34 8.21 -13.25
N ILE A 77 10.47 7.83 -14.19
CA ILE A 77 10.31 8.54 -15.48
C ILE A 77 9.82 9.97 -15.21
N GLY A 78 8.79 10.13 -14.37
CA GLY A 78 8.25 11.45 -14.03
C GLY A 78 9.32 12.39 -13.46
N ARG A 79 10.19 11.87 -12.57
CA ARG A 79 11.31 12.66 -12.02
C ARG A 79 12.39 12.96 -13.08
N GLY A 80 12.79 11.96 -13.85
CA GLY A 80 13.85 12.10 -14.85
C GLY A 80 13.49 13.09 -15.96
N LEU A 81 12.22 13.08 -16.38
CA LEU A 81 11.71 13.97 -17.42
C LEU A 81 11.08 15.25 -16.89
N ARG A 82 11.12 15.47 -15.56
CA ARG A 82 10.50 16.64 -14.87
C ARG A 82 9.02 16.82 -15.23
N LEU A 83 8.32 15.74 -15.43
CA LEU A 83 6.90 15.76 -15.77
C LEU A 83 6.07 16.15 -14.55
N THR A 84 5.06 16.98 -14.78
CA THR A 84 4.05 17.27 -13.77
C THR A 84 2.85 16.39 -14.06
N ALA A 85 2.63 15.35 -13.23
CA ALA A 85 1.46 14.50 -13.36
C ALA A 85 0.19 15.29 -13.01
N ARG A 86 -0.81 15.26 -13.89
CA ARG A 86 -2.12 15.89 -13.65
C ARG A 86 -2.90 15.20 -12.53
N SER A 87 -2.69 13.90 -12.36
CA SER A 87 -3.24 13.13 -11.25
C SER A 87 -2.54 13.38 -9.91
N GLY A 88 -1.60 14.34 -9.85
CA GLY A 88 -0.84 14.68 -8.65
C GLY A 88 0.37 13.77 -8.42
N ALA A 89 1.58 14.33 -8.53
CA ALA A 89 2.83 13.58 -8.34
C ALA A 89 2.93 12.92 -6.95
N ASP A 90 2.33 13.52 -5.92
CA ASP A 90 2.38 13.01 -4.56
C ASP A 90 1.54 11.73 -4.37
N ASN A 91 0.48 11.52 -5.18
CA ASN A 91 -0.24 10.25 -5.19
C ASN A 91 0.66 9.09 -5.65
N TRP A 92 1.48 9.31 -6.68
CA TRP A 92 2.41 8.29 -7.19
C TRP A 92 3.58 8.05 -6.23
N ARG A 93 4.11 9.12 -5.62
CA ARG A 93 5.16 9.04 -4.59
C ARG A 93 4.66 8.32 -3.34
N PHE A 94 3.43 8.61 -2.93
CA PHE A 94 2.77 7.91 -1.83
C PHE A 94 2.67 6.41 -2.12
N LEU A 95 2.15 6.02 -3.30
CA LEU A 95 2.06 4.62 -3.69
C LEU A 95 3.45 3.94 -3.69
N ALA A 96 4.44 4.54 -4.33
CA ALA A 96 5.80 4.00 -4.32
C ALA A 96 6.36 3.89 -2.89
N GLY A 97 6.15 4.90 -2.06
CA GLY A 97 6.62 4.98 -0.69
C GLY A 97 6.04 3.89 0.21
N VAL A 98 4.72 3.68 0.17
CA VAL A 98 4.08 2.66 1.04
C VAL A 98 4.47 1.24 0.66
N PHE A 99 4.62 0.94 -0.64
CA PHE A 99 5.09 -0.38 -1.07
C PHE A 99 6.57 -0.61 -0.77
N LEU A 100 7.40 0.41 -0.95
CA LEU A 100 8.83 0.33 -0.64
C LEU A 100 9.07 0.17 0.86
N MET A 101 8.38 0.96 1.70
CA MET A 101 8.56 0.93 3.15
C MET A 101 7.91 -0.28 3.81
N GLY A 102 6.63 -0.56 3.54
CA GLY A 102 5.88 -1.64 4.17
C GLY A 102 6.39 -3.02 3.74
N PRO A 103 5.88 -3.56 2.62
CA PRO A 103 6.28 -4.89 2.16
C PRO A 103 7.75 -4.96 1.73
N GLY A 104 8.33 -3.90 1.16
CA GLY A 104 9.72 -3.89 0.71
C GLY A 104 10.72 -3.92 1.85
N LEU A 105 10.87 -2.81 2.55
CA LEU A 105 11.91 -2.64 3.57
C LEU A 105 11.57 -3.34 4.88
N ILE A 106 10.41 -3.03 5.48
CA ILE A 106 10.09 -3.54 6.82
C ILE A 106 9.88 -5.06 6.78
N VAL A 107 9.00 -5.55 5.90
CA VAL A 107 8.64 -6.97 5.89
C VAL A 107 9.73 -7.82 5.25
N ASN A 108 10.08 -7.58 3.97
CA ASN A 108 11.02 -8.43 3.26
C ASN A 108 12.48 -8.11 3.58
N GLY A 109 12.84 -6.83 3.80
CA GLY A 109 14.21 -6.42 4.09
C GLY A 109 14.63 -6.70 5.54
N LEU A 110 13.79 -6.33 6.51
CA LEU A 110 14.14 -6.44 7.92
C LEU A 110 13.59 -7.73 8.56
N LEU A 111 12.26 -7.88 8.65
CA LEU A 111 11.67 -8.95 9.47
C LEU A 111 11.99 -10.35 8.96
N LYS A 112 11.94 -10.59 7.67
CA LYS A 112 12.27 -11.90 7.07
C LYS A 112 13.77 -12.27 7.16
N SER A 113 14.62 -11.28 7.36
CA SER A 113 16.07 -11.52 7.45
C SER A 113 16.56 -11.70 8.89
N TRP A 114 15.85 -11.12 9.86
CA TRP A 114 16.35 -11.04 11.24
C TRP A 114 15.59 -11.91 12.24
N VAL A 115 14.30 -12.24 11.99
CA VAL A 115 13.51 -13.01 12.96
C VAL A 115 13.83 -14.50 12.93
N GLY A 116 14.17 -15.06 11.78
CA GLY A 116 14.64 -16.45 11.65
C GLY A 116 13.58 -17.53 11.92
N ARG A 117 12.28 -17.21 11.93
CA ARG A 117 11.18 -18.11 12.23
C ARG A 117 10.92 -19.10 11.09
N ALA A 118 10.86 -20.42 11.40
CA ALA A 118 10.48 -21.45 10.44
C ALA A 118 9.02 -21.29 9.97
N ARG A 119 8.70 -21.78 8.79
CA ARG A 119 7.33 -21.81 8.25
C ARG A 119 6.55 -23.00 8.80
N PRO A 120 5.19 -22.95 8.85
CA PRO A 120 4.39 -24.08 9.30
C PRO A 120 4.74 -25.41 8.64
N VAL A 121 4.91 -25.46 7.31
CA VAL A 121 5.29 -26.69 6.59
C VAL A 121 6.67 -27.25 6.96
N GLN A 122 7.49 -26.49 7.69
CA GLN A 122 8.87 -26.88 8.02
C GLN A 122 9.02 -27.39 9.44
N ILE A 123 8.00 -27.21 10.30
CA ILE A 123 8.10 -27.59 11.71
C ILE A 123 7.68 -29.03 11.96
N THR A 124 8.20 -29.58 13.05
CA THR A 124 7.97 -31.00 13.44
C THR A 124 6.51 -31.33 13.66
N GLU A 125 5.72 -30.40 14.17
CA GLU A 125 4.28 -30.56 14.41
C GLU A 125 3.48 -30.82 13.12
N PHE A 126 4.04 -30.43 11.96
CA PHE A 126 3.41 -30.63 10.64
C PHE A 126 4.28 -31.44 9.68
N GLY A 127 5.14 -32.33 10.23
CA GLY A 127 5.92 -33.27 9.46
C GLY A 127 7.21 -32.73 8.86
N GLY A 128 7.67 -31.56 9.28
CA GLY A 128 8.97 -31.00 8.95
C GLY A 128 10.05 -31.38 9.98
N GLU A 129 11.19 -30.67 9.92
CA GLU A 129 12.36 -30.95 10.77
C GLU A 129 12.74 -29.79 11.70
N LYS A 130 12.10 -28.62 11.53
CA LYS A 130 12.39 -27.42 12.28
C LYS A 130 11.57 -27.33 13.57
N LEU A 131 12.03 -26.53 14.52
CA LEU A 131 11.27 -26.30 15.74
C LEU A 131 10.32 -25.12 15.58
N PHE A 132 9.14 -25.22 16.20
CA PHE A 132 8.21 -24.09 16.31
C PHE A 132 8.85 -22.97 17.15
N THR A 133 8.72 -21.75 16.67
CA THR A 133 9.14 -20.55 17.40
C THR A 133 7.92 -19.64 17.58
N PRO A 134 7.58 -19.22 18.81
CA PRO A 134 6.52 -18.24 19.07
C PRO A 134 6.75 -16.91 18.34
N MET A 135 5.68 -16.14 18.16
CA MET A 135 5.76 -14.78 17.67
C MET A 135 6.66 -13.91 18.58
N LEU A 136 7.38 -12.96 18.02
CA LEU A 136 8.30 -12.03 18.71
C LEU A 136 9.57 -12.67 19.29
N GLN A 137 9.84 -13.95 19.07
CA GLN A 137 11.10 -14.57 19.42
C GLN A 137 12.02 -14.64 18.19
N ILE A 138 13.27 -14.19 18.36
CA ILE A 138 14.32 -14.36 17.37
C ILE A 138 14.76 -15.82 17.39
N SER A 139 14.94 -16.40 16.22
CA SER A 139 15.22 -17.83 16.05
C SER A 139 16.28 -18.05 14.96
N ASP A 140 16.96 -19.17 15.04
CA ASP A 140 17.92 -19.68 14.06
C ASP A 140 17.33 -20.74 13.11
N GLN A 141 16.01 -21.02 13.24
CA GLN A 141 15.34 -22.09 12.49
C GLN A 141 15.21 -21.80 11.00
N CYS A 142 15.52 -20.57 10.55
CA CYS A 142 15.47 -20.19 9.16
C CYS A 142 16.50 -19.11 8.84
N ALA A 143 17.38 -19.37 7.85
CA ALA A 143 18.45 -18.45 7.47
C ALA A 143 17.99 -17.36 6.47
N ARG A 144 17.01 -17.64 5.60
CA ARG A 144 16.53 -16.71 4.56
C ARG A 144 15.07 -16.94 4.22
N ASN A 145 14.38 -15.87 3.85
CA ASN A 145 12.97 -15.89 3.44
C ASN A 145 12.08 -16.61 4.47
N CYS A 146 12.26 -16.22 5.71
CA CYS A 146 11.64 -16.83 6.88
C CYS A 146 10.14 -16.53 6.97
N SER A 147 9.46 -17.11 7.97
CA SER A 147 8.01 -17.02 8.10
C SER A 147 7.54 -15.62 8.51
N PHE A 148 8.21 -15.01 9.50
CA PHE A 148 7.77 -13.73 10.05
C PHE A 148 8.37 -12.53 9.25
N SER A 149 7.54 -11.60 8.73
CA SER A 149 6.12 -11.68 8.57
C SER A 149 5.76 -11.97 7.10
N SER A 150 4.45 -12.07 6.76
CA SER A 150 4.02 -12.46 5.42
C SER A 150 4.15 -11.33 4.40
N GLY A 151 5.09 -11.47 3.45
CA GLY A 151 5.31 -10.48 2.39
C GLY A 151 4.11 -10.33 1.45
N GLU A 152 3.46 -11.42 1.10
CA GLU A 152 2.29 -11.42 0.21
C GLU A 152 1.06 -10.77 0.88
N VAL A 153 0.82 -11.08 2.16
CA VAL A 153 -0.26 -10.40 2.92
C VAL A 153 0.06 -8.91 3.05
N ALA A 154 1.32 -8.53 3.31
CA ALA A 154 1.72 -7.13 3.35
C ALA A 154 1.47 -6.41 2.02
N MET A 155 1.80 -7.04 0.87
CA MET A 155 1.55 -6.48 -0.46
C MET A 155 0.06 -6.25 -0.70
N VAL A 156 -0.79 -7.25 -0.41
CA VAL A 156 -2.26 -7.15 -0.57
C VAL A 156 -2.83 -6.09 0.36
N SER A 157 -2.44 -6.10 1.64
CA SER A 157 -2.96 -5.15 2.63
C SER A 157 -2.54 -3.72 2.32
N THR A 158 -1.28 -3.51 1.92
CA THR A 158 -0.79 -2.18 1.49
C THR A 158 -1.56 -1.70 0.26
N PHE A 159 -1.78 -2.57 -0.74
CA PHE A 159 -2.59 -2.25 -1.91
C PHE A 159 -4.01 -1.84 -1.51
N VAL A 160 -4.70 -2.64 -0.73
CA VAL A 160 -6.08 -2.38 -0.30
C VAL A 160 -6.16 -1.06 0.47
N PHE A 161 -5.33 -0.86 1.48
CA PHE A 161 -5.38 0.35 2.30
C PHE A 161 -5.01 1.60 1.50
N ALA A 162 -3.98 1.53 0.65
CA ALA A 162 -3.59 2.65 -0.20
C ALA A 162 -4.70 3.01 -1.20
N MET A 163 -5.31 2.00 -1.86
CA MET A 163 -6.42 2.23 -2.79
C MET A 163 -7.65 2.80 -2.08
N LEU A 164 -8.00 2.31 -0.88
CA LEU A 164 -9.09 2.88 -0.09
C LEU A 164 -8.83 4.35 0.26
N VAL A 165 -7.62 4.69 0.69
CA VAL A 165 -7.24 6.07 1.03
C VAL A 165 -7.36 6.98 -0.18
N LEU A 166 -6.85 6.56 -1.34
CA LEU A 166 -6.87 7.36 -2.57
C LEU A 166 -8.28 7.48 -3.16
N ALA A 167 -9.02 6.39 -3.22
CA ALA A 167 -10.33 6.35 -3.86
C ALA A 167 -11.46 6.93 -2.97
N TRP A 168 -11.28 6.95 -1.65
CA TRP A 168 -12.35 7.30 -0.70
C TRP A 168 -13.10 8.61 -0.99
N PRO A 169 -12.45 9.73 -1.35
CA PRO A 169 -13.16 10.97 -1.66
C PRO A 169 -13.98 10.89 -2.95
N HIS A 170 -13.62 10.00 -3.87
CA HIS A 170 -14.28 9.84 -5.17
C HIS A 170 -15.43 8.84 -5.15
N LEU A 171 -15.56 8.06 -4.06
CA LEU A 171 -16.62 7.05 -3.91
C LEU A 171 -17.89 7.68 -3.36
N GLY A 172 -19.01 7.40 -4.01
CA GLY A 172 -20.34 7.76 -3.51
C GLY A 172 -20.73 6.97 -2.26
N ARG A 173 -21.85 7.33 -1.65
CA ARG A 173 -22.35 6.73 -0.39
C ARG A 173 -22.45 5.19 -0.43
N ARG A 174 -22.83 4.60 -1.57
CA ARG A 174 -22.89 3.14 -1.75
C ARG A 174 -21.54 2.53 -2.12
N GLY A 175 -20.69 3.25 -2.81
CA GLY A 175 -19.35 2.78 -3.20
C GLY A 175 -18.39 2.58 -2.03
N LYS A 176 -18.47 3.42 -1.00
CA LYS A 176 -17.61 3.32 0.19
C LYS A 176 -17.70 1.98 0.92
N PRO A 177 -18.90 1.51 1.35
CA PRO A 177 -19.00 0.21 2.00
C PRO A 177 -18.64 -0.94 1.07
N VAL A 178 -18.99 -0.88 -0.21
CA VAL A 178 -18.61 -1.91 -1.18
C VAL A 178 -17.09 -2.01 -1.29
N ALA A 179 -16.38 -0.90 -1.46
CA ALA A 179 -14.93 -0.89 -1.54
C ALA A 179 -14.28 -1.40 -0.25
N ALA A 180 -14.79 -0.99 0.91
CA ALA A 180 -14.29 -1.44 2.21
C ALA A 180 -14.48 -2.95 2.39
N VAL A 181 -15.68 -3.48 2.12
CA VAL A 181 -15.98 -4.92 2.23
C VAL A 181 -15.12 -5.72 1.25
N SER A 182 -15.05 -5.30 -0.03
CA SER A 182 -14.21 -5.97 -1.03
C SER A 182 -12.73 -5.98 -0.62
N GLY A 183 -12.24 -4.90 -0.06
CA GLY A 183 -10.87 -4.81 0.46
C GLY A 183 -10.64 -5.79 1.61
N VAL A 184 -11.55 -5.85 2.59
CA VAL A 184 -11.48 -6.81 3.70
C VAL A 184 -11.49 -8.24 3.18
N LEU A 185 -12.40 -8.58 2.25
CA LEU A 185 -12.47 -9.93 1.66
C LEU A 185 -11.17 -10.31 0.94
N LEU A 186 -10.55 -9.37 0.22
CA LEU A 186 -9.28 -9.61 -0.46
C LEU A 186 -8.13 -9.85 0.53
N ILE A 187 -8.06 -9.09 1.63
CA ILE A 187 -7.09 -9.32 2.70
C ILE A 187 -7.34 -10.68 3.35
N CYS A 188 -8.59 -11.01 3.70
CA CYS A 188 -8.94 -12.30 4.30
C CYS A 188 -8.57 -13.46 3.36
N LEU A 189 -8.85 -13.35 2.06
CA LEU A 189 -8.45 -14.35 1.07
C LEU A 189 -6.93 -14.55 1.06
N SER A 190 -6.15 -13.47 1.07
CA SER A 190 -4.70 -13.55 1.12
C SER A 190 -4.20 -14.23 2.40
N VAL A 191 -4.76 -13.85 3.56
CA VAL A 191 -4.43 -14.48 4.85
C VAL A 191 -4.73 -15.98 4.83
N LEU A 192 -5.95 -16.36 4.42
CA LEU A 192 -6.38 -17.75 4.34
C LEU A 192 -5.51 -18.59 3.39
N LEU A 193 -5.17 -18.04 2.23
CA LEU A 193 -4.25 -18.71 1.29
C LEU A 193 -2.88 -18.94 1.92
N ARG A 194 -2.32 -17.93 2.61
CA ARG A 194 -0.96 -18.05 3.18
C ARG A 194 -0.90 -19.02 4.35
N VAL A 195 -1.92 -19.04 5.21
CA VAL A 195 -2.03 -19.97 6.33
C VAL A 195 -2.36 -21.38 5.80
N GLY A 196 -3.34 -21.49 4.91
CA GLY A 196 -3.79 -22.76 4.37
C GLY A 196 -2.78 -23.47 3.45
N LEU A 197 -1.86 -22.72 2.83
CA LEU A 197 -0.70 -23.26 2.11
C LEU A 197 0.45 -23.65 3.08
N GLY A 198 0.32 -23.44 4.38
CA GLY A 198 1.38 -23.68 5.37
C GLY A 198 2.61 -22.79 5.20
N ARG A 199 2.47 -21.64 4.55
CA ARG A 199 3.58 -20.73 4.29
C ARG A 199 3.83 -19.73 5.42
N HIS A 200 2.79 -19.40 6.19
CA HIS A 200 2.83 -18.45 7.31
C HIS A 200 1.88 -18.89 8.42
N PHE A 201 2.21 -18.53 9.65
CA PHE A 201 1.28 -18.61 10.77
C PHE A 201 0.28 -17.45 10.72
N MET A 202 -0.82 -17.60 11.47
CA MET A 202 -1.84 -16.53 11.57
C MET A 202 -1.24 -15.24 12.14
N SER A 203 -0.39 -15.35 13.15
CA SER A 203 0.32 -14.20 13.74
C SER A 203 1.18 -13.46 12.72
N ASP A 204 1.89 -14.17 11.82
CA ASP A 204 2.70 -13.56 10.76
C ASP A 204 1.84 -12.75 9.79
N ALA A 205 0.68 -13.30 9.42
CA ALA A 205 -0.26 -12.67 8.48
C ALA A 205 -0.90 -11.42 9.10
N LEU A 206 -1.43 -11.52 10.33
CA LEU A 206 -2.06 -10.40 11.02
C LEU A 206 -1.08 -9.26 11.33
N SER A 207 0.17 -9.60 11.68
CA SER A 207 1.23 -8.60 11.83
C SER A 207 1.50 -7.85 10.53
N SER A 208 1.45 -8.53 9.38
CA SER A 208 1.62 -7.90 8.07
C SER A 208 0.49 -6.93 7.75
N VAL A 209 -0.75 -7.27 8.11
CA VAL A 209 -1.92 -6.37 7.97
C VAL A 209 -1.72 -5.11 8.82
N ALA A 210 -1.34 -5.29 10.09
CA ALA A 210 -1.13 -4.19 11.02
C ALA A 210 0.01 -3.26 10.59
N ILE A 211 1.15 -3.81 10.18
CA ILE A 211 2.30 -3.05 9.65
C ILE A 211 1.88 -2.25 8.42
N SER A 212 1.16 -2.87 7.48
CA SER A 212 0.68 -2.20 6.27
C SER A 212 -0.27 -1.03 6.60
N ALA A 213 -1.19 -1.22 7.55
CA ALA A 213 -2.09 -0.15 8.00
C ALA A 213 -1.30 1.04 8.59
N LEU A 214 -0.36 0.76 9.48
CA LEU A 214 0.47 1.79 10.11
C LEU A 214 1.32 2.56 9.10
N VAL A 215 1.95 1.86 8.14
CA VAL A 215 2.76 2.48 7.08
C VAL A 215 1.90 3.37 6.19
N VAL A 216 0.73 2.90 5.75
CA VAL A 216 -0.18 3.70 4.91
C VAL A 216 -0.68 4.94 5.65
N LEU A 217 -1.06 4.81 6.93
CA LEU A 217 -1.52 5.93 7.74
C LEU A 217 -0.39 6.94 8.05
N ALA A 218 0.83 6.47 8.29
CA ALA A 218 1.99 7.35 8.45
C ALA A 218 2.31 8.10 7.15
N ALA A 219 2.35 7.40 6.02
CA ALA A 219 2.61 7.98 4.72
C ALA A 219 1.53 9.01 4.30
N TYR A 220 0.27 8.81 4.68
CA TYR A 220 -0.81 9.79 4.43
C TYR A 220 -0.47 11.19 4.95
N ARG A 221 0.19 11.27 6.10
CA ARG A 221 0.62 12.55 6.70
C ARG A 221 1.89 13.08 6.03
N VAL A 222 2.85 12.22 5.77
CA VAL A 222 4.15 12.59 5.18
C VAL A 222 3.98 13.21 3.78
N PHE A 223 3.07 12.68 2.97
CA PHE A 223 2.84 13.14 1.61
C PHE A 223 1.71 14.18 1.48
N ASP A 224 1.20 14.71 2.59
CA ASP A 224 0.04 15.65 2.61
C ASP A 224 -1.10 15.20 1.67
N LEU A 225 -1.44 13.94 1.76
CA LEU A 225 -2.30 13.26 0.80
C LEU A 225 -3.76 13.78 0.84
N ALA A 226 -4.13 14.55 1.86
CA ALA A 226 -5.46 15.11 2.01
C ALA A 226 -5.90 15.92 0.78
N GLN A 227 -4.98 16.71 0.21
CA GLN A 227 -5.22 17.51 -0.99
C GLN A 227 -4.81 16.75 -2.26
N ALA A 228 -3.67 16.07 -2.25
CA ALA A 228 -3.14 15.39 -3.43
C ALA A 228 -4.13 14.36 -4.02
N ARG A 229 -4.81 13.58 -3.19
CA ARG A 229 -5.78 12.58 -3.63
C ARG A 229 -6.99 13.15 -4.38
N MET A 230 -7.34 14.44 -4.15
CA MET A 230 -8.44 15.08 -4.86
C MET A 230 -8.12 15.31 -6.35
N GLN A 231 -6.85 15.33 -6.73
CA GLN A 231 -6.39 15.45 -8.12
C GLN A 231 -6.48 14.13 -8.89
N LEU A 232 -6.68 13.01 -8.19
CA LEU A 232 -6.73 11.67 -8.78
C LEU A 232 -8.09 11.43 -9.45
N THR A 233 -8.34 12.09 -10.57
CA THR A 233 -9.56 11.92 -11.35
C THR A 233 -9.33 10.99 -12.56
N PRO A 234 -10.37 10.31 -13.09
CA PRO A 234 -10.23 9.48 -14.29
C PRO A 234 -9.66 10.25 -15.48
N GLY A 235 -10.08 11.52 -15.68
CA GLY A 235 -9.54 12.36 -16.74
C GLY A 235 -8.06 12.65 -16.58
N ALA A 236 -7.61 13.00 -15.38
CA ALA A 236 -6.20 13.24 -15.09
C ALA A 236 -5.34 11.98 -15.31
N LEU A 237 -5.83 10.80 -14.92
CA LEU A 237 -5.14 9.54 -15.18
C LEU A 237 -5.01 9.22 -16.66
N ILE A 238 -6.07 9.45 -17.45
CA ILE A 238 -6.04 9.24 -18.90
C ILE A 238 -5.02 10.19 -19.56
N ASP A 239 -4.98 11.45 -19.14
CA ASP A 239 -4.04 12.42 -19.67
C ASP A 239 -2.59 12.07 -19.30
N ASP A 240 -2.34 11.60 -18.09
CA ASP A 240 -1.02 11.11 -17.68
C ASP A 240 -0.60 9.88 -18.48
N CYS A 241 -1.50 8.93 -18.70
CA CYS A 241 -1.25 7.76 -19.56
C CYS A 241 -0.92 8.17 -21.01
N ARG A 242 -1.70 9.09 -21.58
CA ARG A 242 -1.43 9.61 -22.94
C ARG A 242 -0.04 10.26 -23.04
N THR A 243 0.34 11.03 -22.03
CA THR A 243 1.65 11.67 -21.95
C THR A 243 2.77 10.62 -21.92
N LEU A 244 2.65 9.59 -21.08
CA LEU A 244 3.62 8.51 -20.99
C LEU A 244 3.74 7.73 -22.30
N ILE A 245 2.60 7.42 -22.96
CA ILE A 245 2.59 6.75 -24.27
C ILE A 245 3.26 7.62 -25.34
N ALA A 246 2.98 8.92 -25.37
CA ALA A 246 3.60 9.84 -26.33
C ALA A 246 5.12 9.89 -26.15
N ILE A 247 5.61 9.86 -24.91
CA ILE A 247 7.05 9.80 -24.62
C ILE A 247 7.64 8.46 -25.08
N ALA A 248 7.00 7.34 -24.73
CA ALA A 248 7.48 5.99 -25.05
C ALA A 248 7.52 5.74 -26.58
N THR A 249 6.61 6.37 -27.33
CA THR A 249 6.53 6.23 -28.79
C THR A 249 7.36 7.29 -29.57
N GLY A 250 8.12 8.12 -28.85
CA GLY A 250 8.87 9.22 -29.48
C GLY A 250 7.99 10.33 -30.07
N ARG A 251 6.67 10.28 -29.83
CA ARG A 251 5.69 11.27 -30.27
C ARG A 251 5.57 12.45 -29.30
N ALA A 252 6.46 12.56 -28.32
CA ALA A 252 6.47 13.66 -27.36
C ALA A 252 6.65 14.97 -28.13
N ALA A 253 5.52 15.54 -28.51
CA ALA A 253 5.45 16.87 -29.03
C ALA A 253 6.08 17.82 -28.00
N ARG A 254 6.88 18.78 -28.52
CA ARG A 254 7.32 19.95 -27.81
C ARG A 254 6.27 20.37 -26.79
N ALA A 255 6.67 20.44 -25.52
CA ALA A 255 5.85 21.08 -24.50
C ALA A 255 5.38 22.44 -25.07
N PRO A 256 4.10 22.80 -24.97
CA PRO A 256 3.67 24.10 -25.38
C PRO A 256 4.50 25.09 -24.59
N SER A 257 5.32 25.87 -25.31
CA SER A 257 6.06 26.98 -24.73
C SER A 257 5.03 27.79 -23.94
N ARG A 258 5.25 27.92 -22.63
CA ARG A 258 4.50 28.90 -21.83
C ARG A 258 4.73 30.22 -22.57
N THR A 259 3.71 30.72 -23.23
CA THR A 259 3.66 32.09 -23.67
C THR A 259 3.82 32.91 -22.40
N PRO A 260 4.87 33.73 -22.28
CA PRO A 260 4.96 34.61 -21.12
C PRO A 260 3.69 35.45 -21.13
N ILE A 261 2.94 35.43 -20.04
CA ILE A 261 1.88 36.43 -19.82
C ILE A 261 2.64 37.73 -19.71
N LEU A 262 2.63 38.50 -20.78
CA LEU A 262 3.12 39.88 -20.75
C LEU A 262 2.29 40.60 -19.68
N PRO A 263 2.92 41.41 -18.80
CA PRO A 263 2.15 42.20 -17.87
C PRO A 263 1.24 43.10 -18.70
N GLU A 264 -0.04 43.09 -18.35
CA GLU A 264 -1.05 43.97 -18.93
C GLU A 264 -0.55 45.41 -18.74
N GLU A 265 -0.22 46.06 -19.86
CA GLU A 265 0.21 47.45 -19.90
C GLU A 265 -0.89 48.28 -19.21
N SER A 266 -0.58 48.84 -18.06
CA SER A 266 -1.47 49.73 -17.32
C SER A 266 -1.85 50.87 -18.27
N SER A 267 -3.12 50.95 -18.67
CA SER A 267 -3.69 52.04 -19.42
C SER A 267 -3.39 53.36 -18.71
N PRO A 268 -2.95 54.42 -19.42
CA PRO A 268 -2.67 55.68 -18.79
C PRO A 268 -3.99 56.28 -18.25
N GLN A 269 -3.99 56.58 -16.96
CA GLN A 269 -5.05 57.37 -16.33
C GLN A 269 -5.06 58.75 -16.97
N ILE A 270 -6.13 59.07 -17.70
CA ILE A 270 -6.44 60.41 -18.16
C ILE A 270 -6.82 61.22 -16.92
N LEU A 271 -5.89 62.06 -16.47
CA LEU A 271 -6.16 63.13 -15.50
C LEU A 271 -7.10 64.15 -16.14
N SER A 272 -8.38 64.11 -15.80
CA SER A 272 -9.30 65.20 -16.06
C SER A 272 -9.07 66.32 -15.03
N GLU A 273 -8.38 67.34 -15.46
CA GLU A 273 -8.23 68.60 -14.76
C GLU A 273 -9.60 69.32 -14.83
N SER A 274 -10.34 69.33 -13.75
CA SER A 274 -11.52 70.21 -13.60
C SER A 274 -11.10 71.49 -12.88
N ALA A 275 -11.01 72.54 -13.68
CA ALA A 275 -10.82 73.91 -13.20
C ALA A 275 -12.01 74.30 -12.30
N THR A 276 -11.67 74.71 -11.09
CA THR A 276 -12.55 75.38 -10.16
C THR A 276 -12.55 76.89 -10.48
N VAL A 277 -13.66 77.37 -10.95
CA VAL A 277 -13.90 78.80 -11.04
C VAL A 277 -14.48 79.30 -9.72
N GLU A 278 -13.78 80.15 -9.06
CA GLU A 278 -14.22 81.00 -7.95
C GLU A 278 -15.30 81.98 -8.44
N GLN A 279 -16.39 82.17 -7.71
CA GLN A 279 -17.05 83.54 -7.56
C GLN A 279 -18.00 83.52 -6.35
N HIS A 280 -17.71 84.50 -5.46
CA HIS A 280 -18.49 85.21 -4.43
C HIS A 280 -18.91 84.42 -3.16
#